data_d794c9b03cde8b622e94b5d0987012de
#
_entry.id   d794c9b03cde8b622e94b5d0987012de
#
_cell.length_a   1.000
_cell.length_b   1.000
_cell.length_c   1.000
_cell.angle_alpha   90.00
_cell.angle_beta   90.00
_cell.angle_gamma   90.00
#
_symmetry.space_group_name_H-M   'P 1'
#
loop_
_entity.id
_entity.type
_entity.pdbx_description
1 polymer ?
#
loop_
_entity_poly.entity_id
_entity_poly.type
_entity_poly.pdbx_seq_one_letter_code
_entity_poly.pdbx_strand_id
1 'polypeptide(L)'
;MSANLENRIQRMEDIEAIKQLIARYAKAADNNGDPKLMAACFAEDVVWYCKEVGTWDGRNTVVDGLRETCTVTIPWALHYMTQPII
;
A
#
# COMPACT_ATOMS: atom_id res chain seq x y z
N MET A 1 -2.93 16.13 -31.45
CA MET A 1 -3.69 15.23 -30.56
C MET A 1 -4.57 16.05 -29.64
N SER A 2 -5.78 15.64 -29.42
CA SER A 2 -6.69 16.39 -28.58
C SER A 2 -6.36 16.23 -27.09
N ALA A 3 -6.65 17.25 -26.30
CA ALA A 3 -6.52 17.16 -24.84
C ALA A 3 -7.34 16.01 -24.26
N ASN A 4 -8.48 15.68 -24.89
CA ASN A 4 -9.31 14.55 -24.45
C ASN A 4 -8.55 13.22 -24.55
N LEU A 5 -7.78 13.00 -25.61
CA LEU A 5 -7.01 11.78 -25.76
C LEU A 5 -5.88 11.71 -24.73
N GLU A 6 -5.20 12.83 -24.49
CA GLU A 6 -4.16 12.91 -23.47
C GLU A 6 -4.71 12.62 -22.08
N ASN A 7 -5.88 13.18 -21.76
CA ASN A 7 -6.54 12.93 -20.47
C ASN A 7 -6.95 11.47 -20.29
N ARG A 8 -7.38 10.82 -21.37
CA ARG A 8 -7.74 9.40 -21.34
C ARG A 8 -6.51 8.51 -21.08
N ILE A 9 -5.39 8.84 -21.74
CA ILE A 9 -4.14 8.11 -21.53
C ILE A 9 -3.66 8.30 -20.09
N GLN A 10 -3.68 9.53 -19.58
CA GLN A 10 -3.26 9.81 -18.21
C GLN A 10 -4.12 9.04 -17.22
N ARG A 11 -5.43 8.99 -17.42
CA ARG A 11 -6.33 8.22 -16.56
C ARG A 11 -5.98 6.73 -16.55
N MET A 12 -5.67 6.16 -17.72
CA MET A 12 -5.28 4.75 -17.81
C MET A 12 -3.96 4.48 -17.09
N GLU A 13 -3.00 5.40 -17.21
CA GLU A 13 -1.73 5.29 -16.50
C GLU A 13 -1.92 5.38 -14.99
N ASP A 14 -2.78 6.29 -14.53
CA ASP A 14 -3.08 6.46 -13.11
C ASP A 14 -3.74 5.21 -12.52
N ILE A 15 -4.70 4.63 -13.25
CA ILE A 15 -5.37 3.39 -12.83
C ILE A 15 -4.36 2.25 -12.71
N GLU A 16 -3.48 2.11 -13.68
CA GLU A 16 -2.45 1.07 -13.64
C GLU A 16 -1.48 1.28 -12.47
N ALA A 17 -1.09 2.53 -12.21
CA ALA A 17 -0.21 2.85 -11.08
C ALA A 17 -0.85 2.48 -9.75
N ILE A 18 -2.16 2.73 -9.59
CA ILE A 18 -2.90 2.37 -8.37
C ILE A 18 -2.95 0.85 -8.20
N LYS A 19 -3.22 0.12 -9.27
CA LYS A 19 -3.23 -1.36 -9.23
C LYS A 19 -1.88 -1.92 -8.84
N GLN A 20 -0.80 -1.36 -9.38
CA GLN A 20 0.56 -1.78 -9.04
C GLN A 20 0.90 -1.49 -7.58
N LEU A 21 0.43 -0.37 -7.06
CA LEU A 21 0.63 -0.01 -5.66
C LEU A 21 -0.04 -1.01 -4.72
N ILE A 22 -1.28 -1.40 -5.02
CA ILE A 22 -2.03 -2.38 -4.23
C ILE A 22 -1.31 -3.74 -4.25
N ALA A 23 -0.81 -4.16 -5.41
CA ALA A 23 -0.07 -5.41 -5.55
C ALA A 23 1.24 -5.38 -4.75
N ARG A 24 1.95 -4.25 -4.76
CA ARG A 24 3.19 -4.09 -3.99
C ARG A 24 2.93 -4.11 -2.49
N TYR A 25 1.84 -3.51 -2.05
CA TYR A 25 1.46 -3.56 -0.64
C TYR A 25 1.19 -4.99 -0.19
N ALA A 26 0.42 -5.75 -0.98
CA ALA A 26 0.14 -7.15 -0.66
C ALA A 26 1.42 -7.99 -0.59
N LYS A 27 2.34 -7.78 -1.52
CA LYS A 27 3.62 -8.47 -1.53
C LYS A 27 4.46 -8.13 -0.30
N ALA A 28 4.50 -6.86 0.09
CA ALA A 28 5.22 -6.42 1.28
C ALA A 28 4.65 -7.06 2.54
N ALA A 29 3.33 -7.10 2.67
CA ALA A 29 2.66 -7.71 3.82
C ALA A 29 2.91 -9.21 3.88
N ASP A 30 2.87 -9.90 2.73
CA ASP A 30 3.13 -11.35 2.66
C ASP A 30 4.59 -11.71 2.95
N ASN A 31 5.51 -10.75 2.80
CA ASN A 31 6.92 -10.89 3.20
C ASN A 31 7.16 -10.40 4.63
N ASN A 32 6.23 -10.66 5.52
CA ASN A 32 6.30 -10.30 6.94
C ASN A 32 6.47 -8.81 7.18
N GLY A 33 5.86 -7.99 6.31
CA GLY A 33 5.94 -6.54 6.42
C GLY A 33 7.35 -6.00 6.15
N ASP A 34 8.02 -6.52 5.13
CA ASP A 34 9.39 -6.09 4.78
C ASP A 34 9.48 -4.56 4.75
N PRO A 35 10.37 -3.94 5.56
CA PRO A 35 10.40 -2.49 5.69
C PRO A 35 10.69 -1.75 4.39
N LYS A 36 11.54 -2.28 3.53
CA LYS A 36 11.88 -1.64 2.25
C LYS A 36 10.72 -1.65 1.29
N LEU A 37 10.05 -2.80 1.17
CA LEU A 37 8.88 -2.94 0.30
C LEU A 37 7.72 -2.12 0.84
N MET A 38 7.51 -2.14 2.15
CA MET A 38 6.42 -1.41 2.79
C MET A 38 6.62 0.10 2.70
N ALA A 39 7.83 0.60 2.93
CA ALA A 39 8.12 2.03 2.85
C ALA A 39 7.85 2.59 1.45
N ALA A 40 8.06 1.80 0.41
CA ALA A 40 7.81 2.22 -0.97
C ALA A 40 6.31 2.41 -1.27
N CYS A 41 5.43 1.89 -0.42
CA CYS A 41 3.98 1.97 -0.62
C CYS A 41 3.35 3.22 0.02
N PHE A 42 4.06 3.94 0.87
CA PHE A 42 3.49 5.04 1.65
C PHE A 42 4.22 6.35 1.45
N ALA A 43 3.47 7.46 1.47
CA ALA A 43 4.03 8.80 1.49
C ALA A 43 4.66 9.08 2.87
N GLU A 44 5.57 10.05 2.93
CA GLU A 44 6.26 10.41 4.18
C GLU A 44 5.29 10.85 5.29
N ASP A 45 4.24 11.56 4.91
CA ASP A 45 3.22 12.12 5.82
C ASP A 45 2.00 11.24 5.98
N VAL A 46 2.10 9.95 5.64
CA VAL A 46 0.99 9.02 5.72
C VAL A 46 0.46 8.90 7.16
N VAL A 47 -0.86 8.78 7.27
CA VAL A 47 -1.53 8.45 8.53
C VAL A 47 -2.28 7.15 8.31
N TRP A 48 -1.98 6.17 9.15
CA TRP A 48 -2.65 4.87 9.11
C TRP A 48 -3.54 4.73 10.32
N TYR A 49 -4.79 4.35 10.10
CA TYR A 49 -5.77 4.22 11.18
C TYR A 49 -6.46 2.87 11.13
N CYS A 50 -6.59 2.25 12.28
CA CYS A 50 -7.40 1.05 12.46
C CYS A 50 -8.11 1.15 13.81
N LYS A 51 -9.40 0.88 13.83
CA LYS A 51 -10.23 1.01 15.03
C LYS A 51 -9.68 0.20 16.20
N GLU A 52 -9.16 -0.97 15.93
CA GLU A 52 -8.66 -1.90 16.95
C GLU A 52 -7.24 -1.58 17.41
N VAL A 53 -6.46 -0.89 16.59
CA VAL A 53 -5.04 -0.62 16.85
C VAL A 53 -4.79 0.83 17.24
N GLY A 54 -5.49 1.77 16.61
CA GLY A 54 -5.31 3.19 16.81
C GLY A 54 -4.75 3.89 15.58
N THR A 55 -4.01 4.97 15.80
CA THR A 55 -3.48 5.81 14.73
C THR A 55 -1.96 5.78 14.72
N TRP A 56 -1.37 5.60 13.55
CA TRP A 56 0.07 5.73 13.33
C TRP A 56 0.33 6.90 12.39
N ASP A 57 1.14 7.86 12.84
CA ASP A 57 1.50 9.04 12.06
C ASP A 57 2.90 8.88 11.48
N GLY A 58 3.03 9.14 10.18
CA GLY A 58 4.31 9.12 9.48
C GLY A 58 4.70 7.74 8.96
N ARG A 59 5.44 7.75 7.85
CA ARG A 59 5.82 6.52 7.14
C ARG A 59 6.61 5.55 8.02
N ASN A 60 7.59 6.03 8.76
CA ASN A 60 8.41 5.17 9.60
C ASN A 60 7.60 4.48 10.68
N THR A 61 6.70 5.23 11.32
CA THR A 61 5.81 4.67 12.34
C THR A 61 4.89 3.61 11.77
N VAL A 62 4.33 3.88 10.58
CA VAL A 62 3.44 2.92 9.90
C VAL A 62 4.22 1.67 9.49
N VAL A 63 5.40 1.83 8.92
CA VAL A 63 6.23 0.70 8.49
C VAL A 63 6.62 -0.18 9.67
N ASP A 64 7.07 0.43 10.76
CA ASP A 64 7.46 -0.31 11.97
C ASP A 64 6.28 -1.03 12.60
N GLY A 65 5.13 -0.36 12.67
CA GLY A 65 3.90 -0.95 13.21
C GLY A 65 3.41 -2.13 12.38
N LEU A 66 3.42 -2.02 11.06
CA LEU A 66 3.01 -3.10 10.17
C LEU A 66 3.98 -4.27 10.22
N ARG A 67 5.28 -4.00 10.32
CA ARG A 67 6.27 -5.07 10.45
C ARG A 67 6.06 -5.84 11.75
N GLU A 68 5.85 -5.16 12.86
CA GLU A 68 5.56 -5.82 14.14
C GLU A 68 4.29 -6.66 14.05
N THR A 69 3.23 -6.11 13.46
CA THR A 69 1.99 -6.84 13.27
C THR A 69 2.19 -8.10 12.45
N CYS A 70 2.95 -8.01 11.36
CA CYS A 70 3.18 -9.15 10.47
C CYS A 70 4.14 -10.18 11.02
N THR A 71 5.05 -9.80 11.93
CA THR A 71 6.06 -10.73 12.45
C THR A 71 5.73 -11.28 13.83
N VAL A 72 5.08 -10.49 14.68
CA VAL A 72 4.79 -10.84 16.08
C VAL A 72 3.33 -11.23 16.26
N THR A 73 2.42 -10.35 15.87
CA THR A 73 0.98 -10.54 16.08
C THR A 73 0.38 -11.55 15.11
N ILE A 74 0.75 -11.44 13.83
CA ILE A 74 0.27 -12.33 12.76
C ILE A 74 1.51 -12.84 12.01
N PRO A 75 2.22 -13.85 12.53
CA PRO A 75 3.49 -14.30 11.96
C PRO A 75 3.37 -14.98 10.61
N TRP A 76 2.14 -15.39 10.23
CA TRP A 76 1.88 -15.96 8.91
C TRP A 76 0.58 -15.41 8.38
N ALA A 77 0.62 -14.86 7.17
CA ALA A 77 -0.54 -14.32 6.50
C ALA A 77 -0.34 -14.34 4.99
N LEU A 78 -1.43 -14.49 4.26
CA LEU A 78 -1.46 -14.37 2.81
C LEU A 78 -2.47 -13.32 2.42
N HIS A 79 -1.99 -12.24 1.77
CA HIS A 79 -2.85 -11.16 1.31
C HIS A 79 -3.24 -11.40 -0.13
N TYR A 80 -4.52 -11.63 -0.34
CA TYR A 80 -5.07 -11.85 -1.67
C TYR A 80 -5.93 -10.66 -2.05
N MET A 81 -5.51 -9.94 -3.09
CA MET A 81 -6.22 -8.75 -3.54
C MET A 81 -6.69 -8.93 -4.97
N THR A 82 -8.01 -8.82 -5.15
CA THR A 82 -8.61 -8.85 -6.47
C THR A 82 -8.46 -7.49 -7.14
N GLN A 83 -8.77 -7.42 -8.44
CA GLN A 83 -8.67 -6.19 -9.19
C GLN A 83 -9.61 -5.13 -8.61
N PRO A 84 -9.11 -3.94 -8.25
CA PRO A 84 -9.94 -2.89 -7.66
C PRO A 84 -10.80 -2.20 -8.71
N ILE A 85 -11.91 -1.63 -8.25
CA ILE A 85 -12.73 -0.70 -9.05
C ILE A 85 -12.27 0.71 -8.69
N ILE A 86 -11.80 1.42 -9.69
CA ILE A 86 -11.22 2.74 -9.49
C ILE A 86 -12.06 3.81 -10.20
#